data_71e3776392beff375cec99c512a81d62
#
_entry.id   71e3776392beff375cec99c512a81d62
#
_cell.length_a   1.000
_cell.length_b   1.000
_cell.length_c   1.000
_cell.angle_alpha   90.00
_cell.angle_beta   90.00
_cell.angle_gamma   90.00
#
_symmetry.space_group_name_H-M   'P 1'
#
loop_
_entity.id
_entity.type
_entity.pdbx_description
1 polymer ?
#
loop_
_entity_poly.entity_id
_entity_poly.type
_entity_poly.pdbx_seq_one_letter_code
_entity_poly.pdbx_strand_id
1 'polypeptide(L)'
;TITLTSTPTTPYVVITDILLENDQYVVNYEVHNFPESPSLHVHMFFNTVPPEQAGSPASGPWKLTWGVYGDPPFTEYGPANRPAAATQMCALVANPNHSVQLGSGNCFDLP
;
A
#
# COMPACT_ATOMS: atom_id res chain seq x y z
N THR A 1 -10.05 18.48 -33.86
CA THR A 1 -10.58 18.06 -32.57
C THR A 1 -9.47 17.43 -31.77
N ILE A 2 -9.09 18.07 -30.73
CA ILE A 2 -8.05 17.54 -29.85
C ILE A 2 -8.71 16.57 -28.90
N THR A 3 -8.41 15.32 -29.06
CA THR A 3 -8.79 14.34 -28.06
C THR A 3 -7.75 14.45 -26.96
N LEU A 4 -8.14 15.05 -25.87
CA LEU A 4 -7.32 15.02 -24.70
C LEU A 4 -7.29 13.59 -24.20
N THR A 5 -6.16 12.95 -24.40
CA THR A 5 -5.93 11.71 -23.71
C THR A 5 -5.83 12.09 -22.23
N SER A 6 -6.91 11.89 -21.53
CA SER A 6 -6.88 12.13 -20.09
C SER A 6 -5.85 11.21 -19.48
N THR A 7 -4.82 11.80 -18.91
CA THR A 7 -3.96 11.07 -17.98
C THR A 7 -4.87 10.45 -16.93
N PRO A 8 -4.73 9.16 -16.63
CA PRO A 8 -5.54 8.57 -15.59
C PRO A 8 -5.41 9.37 -14.30
N THR A 9 -6.53 9.87 -13.80
CA THR A 9 -6.58 10.60 -12.54
C THR A 9 -6.91 9.69 -11.37
N THR A 10 -6.91 8.39 -11.62
CA THR A 10 -7.18 7.38 -10.60
C THR A 10 -6.02 7.37 -9.60
N PRO A 11 -6.30 7.43 -8.30
CA PRO A 11 -5.23 7.38 -7.31
C PRO A 11 -4.54 6.02 -7.32
N TYR A 12 -3.23 6.03 -7.09
CA TYR A 12 -2.47 4.79 -6.97
C TYR A 12 -1.26 4.99 -6.06
N VAL A 13 -0.75 3.87 -5.56
CA VAL A 13 0.43 3.82 -4.71
C VAL A 13 1.45 2.88 -5.34
N VAL A 14 2.73 3.23 -5.24
CA VAL A 14 3.82 2.42 -5.78
C VAL A 14 4.87 2.23 -4.70
N ILE A 15 5.14 0.98 -4.34
CA ILE A 15 6.32 0.66 -3.53
C ILE A 15 7.52 0.70 -4.48
N THR A 16 8.49 1.53 -4.15
CA THR A 16 9.66 1.75 -5.00
C THR A 16 10.88 0.99 -4.53
N ASP A 17 10.94 0.65 -3.24
CA ASP A 17 12.09 -0.08 -2.69
C ASP A 17 11.73 -0.60 -1.29
N ILE A 18 12.37 -1.71 -0.91
CA ILE A 18 12.26 -2.25 0.44
C ILE A 18 13.66 -2.63 0.92
N LEU A 19 14.06 -2.05 2.04
CA LEU A 19 15.34 -2.33 2.68
C LEU A 19 15.09 -3.01 4.02
N LEU A 20 16.07 -3.75 4.49
CA LEU A 20 16.05 -4.35 5.82
C LEU A 20 17.05 -3.60 6.70
N GLU A 21 16.56 -2.96 7.75
CA GLU A 21 17.40 -2.21 8.69
C GLU A 21 16.92 -2.47 10.12
N ASN A 22 17.82 -2.84 11.00
CA ASN A 22 17.54 -3.07 12.41
C ASN A 22 16.33 -3.99 12.65
N ASP A 23 16.28 -5.09 11.90
CA ASP A 23 15.19 -6.07 11.97
C ASP A 23 13.83 -5.51 11.60
N GLN A 24 13.80 -4.43 10.81
CA GLN A 24 12.58 -3.85 10.28
C GLN A 24 12.71 -3.64 8.78
N TYR A 25 11.60 -3.83 8.06
CA TYR A 25 11.53 -3.46 6.66
C TYR A 25 11.30 -1.97 6.55
N VAL A 26 12.11 -1.31 5.73
CA VAL A 26 11.93 0.10 5.38
C VAL A 26 11.34 0.12 3.99
N VAL A 27 10.05 0.41 3.91
CA VAL A 27 9.30 0.37 2.66
C VAL A 27 9.16 1.78 2.11
N ASN A 28 9.90 2.07 1.06
CA ASN A 28 9.78 3.34 0.37
C ASN A 28 8.66 3.25 -0.65
N TYR A 29 7.78 4.24 -0.66
CA TYR A 29 6.62 4.25 -1.54
C TYR A 29 6.23 5.68 -1.89
N GLU A 30 5.48 5.81 -2.99
CA GLU A 30 4.95 7.08 -3.45
C GLU A 30 3.46 6.93 -3.70
N VAL A 31 2.71 8.00 -3.48
CA VAL A 31 1.30 8.07 -3.83
C VAL A 31 1.13 9.06 -4.97
N HIS A 32 0.19 8.77 -5.85
CA HIS A 32 -0.08 9.60 -7.03
C HIS A 32 -1.57 9.82 -7.18
N ASN A 33 -1.94 11.03 -7.59
CA ASN A 33 -3.32 11.41 -7.90
C ASN A 33 -4.28 11.30 -6.70
N PHE A 34 -3.76 11.46 -5.48
CA PHE A 34 -4.61 11.48 -4.30
C PHE A 34 -5.35 12.81 -4.25
N PRO A 35 -6.70 12.80 -4.25
CA PRO A 35 -7.45 14.03 -4.09
C PRO A 35 -7.38 14.54 -2.65
N GLU A 36 -7.65 15.82 -2.45
CA GLU A 36 -7.72 16.36 -1.10
C GLU A 36 -8.90 15.80 -0.32
N SER A 37 -9.96 15.47 -1.01
CA SER A 37 -11.16 14.88 -0.43
C SER A 37 -11.77 13.89 -1.43
N PRO A 38 -12.16 12.69 -1.00
CA PRO A 38 -12.04 12.14 0.36
C PRO A 38 -10.59 11.84 0.73
N SER A 39 -10.32 11.80 2.04
CA SER A 39 -8.97 11.50 2.54
C SER A 39 -8.64 10.03 2.32
N LEU A 40 -7.81 9.77 1.35
CA LEU A 40 -7.32 8.42 1.07
C LEU A 40 -6.09 8.12 1.92
N HIS A 41 -5.83 6.84 2.09
CA HIS A 41 -4.60 6.38 2.76
C HIS A 41 -4.12 5.10 2.07
N VAL A 42 -3.14 4.44 2.65
CA VAL A 42 -2.52 3.25 2.05
C VAL A 42 -2.57 2.11 3.05
N HIS A 43 -2.95 0.92 2.57
CA HIS A 43 -2.84 -0.31 3.34
C HIS A 43 -1.62 -1.09 2.86
N MET A 44 -0.78 -1.51 3.80
CA MET A 44 0.39 -2.37 3.56
C MET A 44 0.11 -3.75 4.10
N PHE A 45 0.45 -4.78 3.31
CA PHE A 45 0.20 -6.17 3.70
C PHE A 45 1.18 -7.10 2.99
N PHE A 46 1.43 -8.27 3.57
CA PHE A 46 2.24 -9.29 2.91
C PHE A 46 1.44 -9.99 1.81
N ASN A 47 2.12 -10.49 0.79
CA ASN A 47 1.45 -11.11 -0.35
C ASN A 47 0.77 -12.45 -0.04
N THR A 48 0.81 -12.89 1.20
CA THR A 48 -0.02 -14.01 1.67
C THR A 48 -1.46 -13.61 1.91
N VAL A 49 -1.75 -12.30 1.94
CA VAL A 49 -3.11 -11.78 2.07
C VAL A 49 -3.62 -11.46 0.67
N PRO A 50 -4.73 -12.08 0.24
CA PRO A 50 -5.34 -11.69 -1.05
C PRO A 50 -5.71 -10.21 -1.02
N PRO A 51 -5.52 -9.48 -2.12
CA PRO A 51 -5.80 -8.04 -2.15
C PRO A 51 -7.21 -7.66 -1.66
N GLU A 52 -8.21 -8.44 -1.98
CA GLU A 52 -9.59 -8.19 -1.55
C GLU A 52 -9.79 -8.38 -0.05
N GLN A 53 -8.81 -8.97 0.65
CA GLN A 53 -8.83 -9.15 2.10
C GLN A 53 -8.01 -8.09 2.84
N ALA A 54 -7.39 -7.17 2.13
CA ALA A 54 -6.47 -6.20 2.70
C ALA A 54 -7.16 -4.90 3.16
N GLY A 55 -8.45 -4.97 3.46
CA GLY A 55 -9.23 -3.83 3.95
C GLY A 55 -10.56 -4.25 4.50
N SER A 56 -11.34 -3.29 4.98
CA SER A 56 -12.68 -3.57 5.51
C SER A 56 -13.67 -3.84 4.38
N PRO A 57 -14.64 -4.72 4.57
CA PRO A 57 -14.96 -5.46 5.82
C PRO A 57 -14.15 -6.74 6.03
N ALA A 58 -13.20 -7.02 5.17
CA ALA A 58 -12.39 -8.22 5.29
C ALA A 58 -11.40 -8.12 6.45
N SER A 59 -10.93 -9.26 6.94
CA SER A 59 -10.13 -9.35 8.16
C SER A 59 -8.71 -9.84 7.92
N GLY A 60 -8.19 -9.72 6.70
CA GLY A 60 -6.80 -10.04 6.44
C GLY A 60 -5.89 -9.13 7.25
N PRO A 61 -4.66 -9.53 7.65
CA PRO A 61 -3.74 -8.62 8.33
C PRO A 61 -3.21 -7.55 7.39
N TRP A 62 -3.38 -6.31 7.80
CA TRP A 62 -2.89 -5.15 7.06
C TRP A 62 -2.62 -4.01 8.03
N LYS A 63 -1.77 -3.07 7.63
CA LYS A 63 -1.47 -1.87 8.43
C LYS A 63 -1.67 -0.63 7.60
N LEU A 64 -1.96 0.47 8.28
CA LEU A 64 -2.27 1.76 7.69
C LEU A 64 -1.01 2.62 7.58
N THR A 65 -0.93 3.39 6.50
CA THR A 65 0.09 4.42 6.35
C THR A 65 -0.42 5.52 5.44
N TRP A 66 0.29 6.63 5.40
CA TRP A 66 0.01 7.84 4.65
C TRP A 66 -0.94 8.79 5.37
N GLY A 67 -0.67 10.07 5.26
CA GLY A 67 -1.48 11.12 5.82
C GLY A 67 -1.49 11.07 7.34
N VAL A 68 -2.68 10.99 7.92
CA VAL A 68 -2.84 10.95 9.38
C VAL A 68 -2.28 9.68 9.99
N TYR A 69 -2.01 8.66 9.18
CA TYR A 69 -1.48 7.37 9.64
C TYR A 69 0.04 7.27 9.54
N GLY A 70 0.71 8.30 9.02
CA GLY A 70 2.16 8.37 8.92
C GLY A 70 2.65 8.72 7.52
N ASP A 71 3.95 9.00 7.41
CA ASP A 71 4.60 9.36 6.15
C ASP A 71 5.53 8.25 5.69
N PRO A 72 5.90 8.21 4.38
CA PRO A 72 6.94 7.29 3.93
C PRO A 72 8.28 7.62 4.63
N PRO A 73 9.11 6.62 4.89
CA PRO A 73 8.91 5.20 4.64
C PRO A 73 8.02 4.54 5.68
N PHE A 74 7.39 3.43 5.27
CA PHE A 74 6.62 2.58 6.19
C PHE A 74 7.56 1.59 6.86
N THR A 75 7.52 1.52 8.20
CA THR A 75 8.49 0.72 8.97
C THR A 75 7.86 -0.14 10.06
N GLU A 76 6.57 -0.43 9.95
CA GLU A 76 5.85 -1.13 11.02
C GLU A 76 5.87 -2.66 10.91
N TYR A 77 6.51 -3.21 9.86
CA TYR A 77 6.69 -4.65 9.72
C TYR A 77 8.18 -4.99 9.72
N GLY A 78 8.51 -6.16 10.25
CA GLY A 78 9.84 -6.71 10.18
C GLY A 78 9.80 -8.21 9.88
N PRO A 79 10.96 -8.86 9.77
CA PRO A 79 11.02 -10.31 9.56
C PRO A 79 10.23 -11.12 10.58
N ALA A 80 10.10 -10.62 11.81
CA ALA A 80 9.32 -11.29 12.85
C ALA A 80 7.83 -11.33 12.53
N ASN A 81 7.35 -10.43 11.69
CA ASN A 81 5.95 -10.37 11.27
C ASN A 81 5.69 -11.12 9.97
N ARG A 82 6.75 -11.47 9.25
CA ARG A 82 6.65 -12.06 7.92
C ARG A 82 6.15 -13.49 7.98
N PRO A 83 4.99 -13.81 7.37
CA PRO A 83 4.58 -15.20 7.22
C PRO A 83 5.61 -16.00 6.42
N ALA A 84 5.74 -17.30 6.72
CA ALA A 84 6.74 -18.13 6.05
C ALA A 84 6.59 -18.16 4.53
N ALA A 85 5.36 -18.09 4.04
CA ALA A 85 5.09 -18.13 2.61
C ALA A 85 5.18 -16.76 1.92
N ALA A 86 5.38 -15.68 2.69
CA ALA A 86 5.42 -14.34 2.10
C ALA A 86 6.75 -14.08 1.42
N THR A 87 6.71 -13.58 0.19
CA THR A 87 7.87 -13.22 -0.60
C THR A 87 7.89 -11.74 -0.98
N GLN A 88 6.75 -11.08 -0.81
CA GLN A 88 6.58 -9.68 -1.19
C GLN A 88 5.73 -8.95 -0.18
N MET A 89 5.88 -7.64 -0.13
CA MET A 89 4.94 -6.74 0.54
C MET A 89 4.20 -5.96 -0.53
N CYS A 90 2.91 -5.74 -0.30
CA CYS A 90 2.02 -5.09 -1.23
C CYS A 90 1.39 -3.85 -0.61
N ALA A 91 1.00 -2.92 -1.47
CA ALA A 91 0.31 -1.71 -1.06
C ALA A 91 -0.90 -1.49 -1.95
N LEU A 92 -1.98 -0.99 -1.36
CA LEU A 92 -3.18 -0.58 -2.08
C LEU A 92 -3.68 0.74 -1.52
N VAL A 93 -4.31 1.52 -2.38
CA VAL A 93 -5.02 2.73 -1.95
C VAL A 93 -6.25 2.31 -1.16
N ALA A 94 -6.45 2.94 -0.02
CA ALA A 94 -7.59 2.66 0.85
C ALA A 94 -8.49 3.88 0.95
N ASN A 95 -9.79 3.64 0.91
CA ASN A 95 -10.82 4.65 1.11
C ASN A 95 -10.95 5.01 2.58
N PRO A 96 -11.59 6.15 2.92
CA PRO A 96 -11.74 6.54 4.33
C PRO A 96 -12.38 5.48 5.22
N ASN A 97 -13.22 4.61 4.66
CA ASN A 97 -13.86 3.52 5.41
C ASN A 97 -12.99 2.26 5.48
N HIS A 98 -11.73 2.35 5.05
CA HIS A 98 -10.74 1.27 5.03
C HIS A 98 -11.00 0.18 3.98
N SER A 99 -11.93 0.36 3.06
CA SER A 99 -12.03 -0.52 1.90
C SER A 99 -10.91 -0.17 0.91
N VAL A 100 -10.39 -1.18 0.22
CA VAL A 100 -9.27 -0.96 -0.69
C VAL A 100 -9.74 -0.85 -2.13
N GLN A 101 -8.98 -0.11 -2.93
CA GLN A 101 -9.20 -0.01 -4.37
C GLN A 101 -8.31 -1.04 -5.05
N LEU A 102 -8.92 -2.10 -5.56
CA LEU A 102 -8.16 -3.16 -6.25
C LEU A 102 -7.46 -2.61 -7.49
N GLY A 103 -6.24 -3.09 -7.72
CA GLY A 103 -5.45 -2.63 -8.86
C GLY A 103 -4.81 -1.27 -8.69
N SER A 104 -4.87 -0.69 -7.48
CA SER A 104 -4.36 0.66 -7.22
C SER A 104 -2.93 0.70 -6.68
N GLY A 105 -2.26 -0.44 -6.59
CA GLY A 105 -0.92 -0.50 -6.03
C GLY A 105 -0.07 -1.60 -6.64
N ASN A 106 1.00 -1.95 -5.96
CA ASN A 106 1.90 -3.00 -6.42
C ASN A 106 2.43 -3.82 -5.26
N CYS A 107 3.14 -4.87 -5.61
CA CYS A 107 3.91 -5.68 -4.67
C CYS A 107 5.39 -5.55 -5.01
N PHE A 108 6.24 -5.67 -4.00
CA PHE A 108 7.68 -5.54 -4.15
C PHE A 108 8.36 -6.64 -3.36
N ASP A 109 9.43 -7.20 -3.92
CA ASP A 109 10.15 -8.31 -3.29
C ASP A 109 10.75 -7.90 -1.95
N LEU A 110 10.61 -8.76 -0.96
CA LEU A 110 11.23 -8.58 0.35
C LEU A 110 12.70 -9.00 0.26
N PRO A 111 13.58 -8.25 0.94
CA PRO A 111 15.00 -8.63 1.02
C PRO A 111 15.20 -9.90 1.85
#